data_5d53eaefe3ff4b3039a2ff710c04a0eb
#
_entry.id   5d53eaefe3ff4b3039a2ff710c04a0eb
#
_cell.length_a   1.000
_cell.length_b   1.000
_cell.length_c   1.000
_cell.angle_alpha   90.00
_cell.angle_beta   90.00
_cell.angle_gamma   90.00
#
_symmetry.space_group_name_H-M   'P 1'
#
loop_
_entity.id
_entity.type
_entity.pdbx_description
1 polymer ?
#
loop_
_entity_poly.entity_id
_entity_poly.type
_entity_poly.pdbx_seq_one_letter_code
_entity_poly.pdbx_strand_id
1 'polypeptide(L)'
;MEHANAQMLAAIALFSSLILWKIFAARRGRGGYIRRIPGLNEIDEAIGRATEMGRPMIFHPGVGEVQNVGTLAALGVLGYVARKAAQMGSRVIVTTAVPVVVPVAEDIVKQAYTQAGRPDLFHAEDIRFLAASGDQLALATANVMQQEGTAAHFFFGMYDYTSLLLTEPGQRTGAIQIAGTDQYFQVPFFIASCDYTVIGEELYAASAYLTREPTMLGSLVGQDYAKMVVLAVILLGALSVTLLGSQNPFVQLMGVYR
;
A
#
# COMPACT_ATOMS: atom_id res chain seq x y z
N MET A 1 25.30 -27.09 -3.83
CA MET A 1 24.17 -27.11 -2.85
C MET A 1 24.67 -27.10 -1.40
N GLU A 2 25.73 -26.36 -1.13
CA GLU A 2 26.37 -26.33 0.21
C GLU A 2 25.72 -25.36 1.23
N HIS A 3 24.66 -24.64 0.86
CA HIS A 3 24.07 -23.61 1.72
C HIS A 3 22.63 -23.90 2.20
N ALA A 4 22.07 -25.06 1.88
CA ALA A 4 20.74 -25.45 2.33
C ALA A 4 20.80 -26.13 3.70
N ASN A 5 20.81 -25.35 4.78
CA ASN A 5 20.69 -25.87 6.12
C ASN A 5 19.30 -26.48 6.35
N ALA A 6 19.22 -27.69 6.90
CA ALA A 6 17.93 -28.35 7.19
C ALA A 6 17.00 -27.48 8.04
N GLN A 7 17.57 -26.64 8.91
CA GLN A 7 16.85 -25.66 9.73
C GLN A 7 16.19 -24.57 8.89
N MET A 8 16.86 -24.04 7.85
CA MET A 8 16.29 -23.08 6.91
C MET A 8 15.13 -23.69 6.12
N LEU A 9 15.29 -24.94 5.65
CA LEU A 9 14.21 -25.65 4.95
C LEU A 9 13.00 -25.86 5.85
N ALA A 10 13.22 -26.27 7.09
CA ALA A 10 12.16 -26.44 8.09
C ALA A 10 11.44 -25.12 8.38
N ALA A 11 12.18 -24.00 8.54
CA ALA A 11 11.60 -22.68 8.76
C ALA A 11 10.76 -22.21 7.55
N ILE A 12 11.28 -22.37 6.34
CA ILE A 12 10.54 -22.02 5.11
C ILE A 12 9.26 -22.86 5.01
N ALA A 13 9.34 -24.18 5.23
CA ALA A 13 8.18 -25.06 5.19
C ALA A 13 7.13 -24.68 6.25
N LEU A 14 7.57 -24.35 7.46
CA LEU A 14 6.70 -23.91 8.57
C LEU A 14 5.95 -22.62 8.20
N PHE A 15 6.67 -21.58 7.80
CA PHE A 15 6.05 -20.29 7.48
C PHE A 15 5.16 -20.36 6.25
N SER A 16 5.60 -21.07 5.20
CA SER A 16 4.78 -21.28 4.00
C SER A 16 3.49 -22.03 4.31
N SER A 17 3.56 -23.12 5.08
CA SER A 17 2.38 -23.89 5.47
C SER A 17 1.40 -23.07 6.32
N LEU A 18 1.91 -22.23 7.22
CA LEU A 18 1.11 -21.36 8.08
C LEU A 18 0.36 -20.29 7.27
N ILE A 19 1.04 -19.66 6.29
CA ILE A 19 0.42 -18.68 5.40
C ILE A 19 -0.64 -19.36 4.51
N LEU A 20 -0.30 -20.50 3.89
CA LEU A 20 -1.23 -21.24 3.04
C LEU A 20 -2.47 -21.70 3.83
N TRP A 21 -2.26 -22.20 5.06
CA TRP A 21 -3.39 -22.57 5.93
C TRP A 21 -4.34 -21.42 6.20
N LYS A 22 -3.80 -20.22 6.49
CA LYS A 22 -4.62 -19.02 6.73
C LYS A 22 -5.33 -18.54 5.47
N ILE A 23 -4.70 -18.64 4.30
CA ILE A 23 -5.36 -18.34 3.02
C ILE A 23 -6.55 -19.29 2.79
N PHE A 24 -6.36 -20.61 2.98
CA PHE A 24 -7.45 -21.58 2.85
C PHE A 24 -8.56 -21.37 3.87
N ALA A 25 -8.21 -21.02 5.12
CA ALA A 25 -9.19 -20.70 6.16
C ALA A 25 -10.01 -19.45 5.80
N ALA A 26 -9.37 -18.41 5.29
CA ALA A 26 -10.03 -17.18 4.85
C ALA A 26 -10.99 -17.43 3.67
N ARG A 27 -10.57 -18.24 2.69
CA ARG A 27 -11.45 -18.66 1.57
C ARG A 27 -12.68 -19.45 2.02
N ARG A 28 -12.61 -20.11 3.17
CA ARG A 28 -13.75 -20.84 3.79
C ARG A 28 -14.62 -19.93 4.70
N GLY A 29 -14.47 -18.62 4.61
CA GLY A 29 -15.21 -17.65 5.41
C GLY A 29 -14.72 -17.47 6.86
N ARG A 30 -13.58 -18.08 7.22
CA ARG A 30 -12.92 -17.91 8.52
C ARG A 30 -11.81 -16.83 8.42
N GLY A 31 -12.15 -15.66 7.83
CA GLY A 31 -11.28 -14.51 7.78
C GLY A 31 -10.98 -13.99 9.19
N GLY A 32 -9.72 -13.66 9.47
CA GLY A 32 -9.33 -13.04 10.73
C GLY A 32 -9.86 -11.60 10.84
N TYR A 33 -9.88 -11.09 12.07
CA TYR A 33 -10.16 -9.68 12.32
C TYR A 33 -9.00 -8.82 11.78
N ILE A 34 -9.33 -7.80 10.98
CA ILE A 34 -8.39 -6.76 10.59
C ILE A 34 -8.76 -5.48 11.33
N ARG A 35 -7.77 -4.89 11.98
CA ARG A 35 -7.93 -3.61 12.65
C ARG A 35 -8.35 -2.54 11.64
N ARG A 36 -9.28 -1.70 12.03
CA ARG A 36 -9.67 -0.53 11.21
C ARG A 36 -8.47 0.39 11.01
N ILE A 37 -8.25 0.78 9.76
CA ILE A 37 -7.23 1.77 9.37
C ILE A 37 -7.99 3.05 9.02
N PRO A 38 -8.01 4.06 9.92
CA PRO A 38 -8.85 5.25 9.75
C PRO A 38 -8.64 5.94 8.40
N GLY A 39 -7.40 6.18 8.01
CA GLY A 39 -7.08 6.85 6.75
C GLY A 39 -7.62 6.16 5.49
N LEU A 40 -7.79 4.83 5.52
CA LEU A 40 -8.36 4.09 4.40
C LEU A 40 -9.89 4.14 4.37
N ASN A 41 -10.55 4.31 5.53
CA ASN A 41 -12.01 4.44 5.57
C ASN A 41 -12.46 5.77 4.94
N GLU A 42 -11.63 6.81 5.05
CA GLU A 42 -11.92 8.15 4.54
C GLU A 42 -11.78 8.26 3.01
N ILE A 43 -11.21 7.24 2.36
CA ILE A 43 -11.12 7.20 0.88
C ILE A 43 -12.52 7.27 0.25
N ASP A 44 -13.48 6.52 0.78
CA ASP A 44 -14.85 6.50 0.25
C ASP A 44 -15.54 7.86 0.42
N GLU A 45 -15.30 8.54 1.55
CA GLU A 45 -15.82 9.88 1.79
C GLU A 45 -15.19 10.91 0.85
N ALA A 46 -13.86 10.87 0.66
CA ALA A 46 -13.15 11.76 -0.24
C ALA A 46 -13.63 11.62 -1.69
N ILE A 47 -13.84 10.36 -2.15
CA ILE A 47 -14.39 10.09 -3.48
C ILE A 47 -15.82 10.64 -3.58
N GLY A 48 -16.66 10.38 -2.57
CA GLY A 48 -18.05 10.87 -2.52
C GLY A 48 -18.11 12.40 -2.63
N ARG A 49 -17.33 13.13 -1.84
CA ARG A 49 -17.28 14.60 -1.87
C ARG A 49 -16.78 15.15 -3.21
N ALA A 50 -15.73 14.55 -3.79
CA ALA A 50 -15.25 14.94 -5.10
C ALA A 50 -16.32 14.74 -6.17
N THR A 51 -17.08 13.65 -6.10
CA THR A 51 -18.20 13.35 -6.99
C THR A 51 -19.35 14.36 -6.84
N GLU A 52 -19.76 14.67 -5.61
CA GLU A 52 -20.81 15.67 -5.34
C GLU A 52 -20.42 17.06 -5.87
N MET A 53 -19.14 17.39 -5.82
CA MET A 53 -18.61 18.63 -6.39
C MET A 53 -18.48 18.60 -7.91
N GLY A 54 -18.64 17.45 -8.56
CA GLY A 54 -18.40 17.27 -10.00
C GLY A 54 -16.94 17.50 -10.42
N ARG A 55 -15.98 17.29 -9.51
CA ARG A 55 -14.55 17.60 -9.70
C ARG A 55 -13.73 16.31 -9.74
N PRO A 56 -12.69 16.23 -10.60
CA PRO A 56 -11.84 15.05 -10.67
C PRO A 56 -10.97 14.86 -9.42
N MET A 57 -10.39 13.68 -9.33
CA MET A 57 -9.46 13.30 -8.27
C MET A 57 -8.07 13.05 -8.85
N ILE A 58 -7.02 13.28 -8.05
CA ILE A 58 -5.66 12.86 -8.40
C ILE A 58 -5.26 11.63 -7.58
N PHE A 59 -4.61 10.69 -8.25
CA PHE A 59 -3.90 9.59 -7.62
C PHE A 59 -2.42 9.64 -8.03
N HIS A 60 -1.52 9.58 -7.05
CA HIS A 60 -0.09 9.56 -7.25
C HIS A 60 0.51 8.29 -6.58
N PRO A 61 1.06 7.33 -7.36
CA PRO A 61 1.55 6.05 -6.83
C PRO A 61 2.97 6.11 -6.23
N GLY A 62 3.44 7.31 -5.88
CA GLY A 62 4.80 7.53 -5.42
C GLY A 62 5.80 7.67 -6.55
N VAL A 63 7.08 7.74 -6.18
CA VAL A 63 8.22 7.89 -7.11
C VAL A 63 9.03 6.61 -7.26
N GLY A 64 8.61 5.52 -6.60
CA GLY A 64 9.26 4.21 -6.69
C GLY A 64 8.96 3.48 -8.00
N GLU A 65 9.91 2.65 -8.43
CA GLU A 65 9.71 1.76 -9.57
C GLU A 65 8.67 0.67 -9.27
N VAL A 66 8.18 -0.03 -10.31
CA VAL A 66 7.11 -1.06 -10.20
C VAL A 66 7.48 -2.18 -9.23
N GLN A 67 8.75 -2.60 -9.16
CA GLN A 67 9.20 -3.64 -8.24
C GLN A 67 9.26 -3.18 -6.78
N ASN A 68 9.13 -1.89 -6.50
CA ASN A 68 9.06 -1.39 -5.12
C ASN A 68 7.74 -1.82 -4.46
N VAL A 69 7.84 -2.39 -3.25
CA VAL A 69 6.67 -2.93 -2.53
C VAL A 69 5.64 -1.83 -2.21
N GLY A 70 6.10 -0.63 -1.87
CA GLY A 70 5.23 0.52 -1.64
C GLY A 70 4.46 0.93 -2.89
N THR A 71 5.13 0.93 -4.07
CA THR A 71 4.48 1.22 -5.35
C THR A 71 3.44 0.14 -5.72
N LEU A 72 3.76 -1.15 -5.51
CA LEU A 72 2.80 -2.24 -5.74
C LEU A 72 1.57 -2.11 -4.83
N ALA A 73 1.77 -1.77 -3.55
CA ALA A 73 0.67 -1.52 -2.63
C ALA A 73 -0.20 -0.33 -3.08
N ALA A 74 0.44 0.75 -3.52
CA ALA A 74 -0.25 1.93 -4.06
C ALA A 74 -1.09 1.59 -5.29
N LEU A 75 -0.57 0.80 -6.22
CA LEU A 75 -1.32 0.33 -7.39
C LEU A 75 -2.55 -0.51 -7.00
N GLY A 76 -2.45 -1.28 -5.92
CA GLY A 76 -3.61 -1.98 -5.34
C GLY A 76 -4.68 -1.02 -4.80
N VAL A 77 -4.26 0.07 -4.14
CA VAL A 77 -5.17 1.15 -3.70
C VAL A 77 -5.76 1.89 -4.89
N LEU A 78 -4.97 2.16 -5.95
CA LEU A 78 -5.46 2.76 -7.19
C LEU A 78 -6.61 1.97 -7.80
N GLY A 79 -6.50 0.64 -7.85
CA GLY A 79 -7.57 -0.23 -8.35
C GLY A 79 -8.89 -0.09 -7.57
N TYR A 80 -8.80 0.10 -6.25
CA TYR A 80 -9.97 0.37 -5.41
C TYR A 80 -10.57 1.77 -5.70
N VAL A 81 -9.73 2.82 -5.67
CA VAL A 81 -10.14 4.20 -5.91
C VAL A 81 -10.78 4.35 -7.29
N ALA A 82 -10.15 3.80 -8.33
CA ALA A 82 -10.66 3.84 -9.70
C ALA A 82 -12.01 3.13 -9.84
N ARG A 83 -12.19 1.97 -9.18
CA ARG A 83 -13.46 1.24 -9.19
C ARG A 83 -14.57 2.05 -8.52
N LYS A 84 -14.30 2.62 -7.36
CA LYS A 84 -15.27 3.45 -6.64
C LYS A 84 -15.63 4.72 -7.42
N ALA A 85 -14.62 5.40 -7.96
CA ALA A 85 -14.82 6.58 -8.79
C ALA A 85 -15.67 6.24 -10.02
N ALA A 86 -15.40 5.14 -10.71
CA ALA A 86 -16.19 4.67 -11.85
C ALA A 86 -17.66 4.39 -11.47
N GLN A 87 -17.90 3.73 -10.33
CA GLN A 87 -19.26 3.48 -9.82
C GLN A 87 -20.04 4.76 -9.55
N MET A 88 -19.35 5.82 -9.12
CA MET A 88 -19.93 7.13 -8.84
C MET A 88 -19.93 8.07 -10.07
N GLY A 89 -19.38 7.64 -11.21
CA GLY A 89 -19.31 8.44 -12.42
C GLY A 89 -18.25 9.55 -12.36
N SER A 90 -17.24 9.41 -11.52
CA SER A 90 -16.17 10.38 -11.31
C SER A 90 -14.89 10.02 -12.06
N ARG A 91 -14.07 11.03 -12.34
CA ARG A 91 -12.82 10.93 -13.10
C ARG A 91 -11.61 10.87 -12.15
N VAL A 92 -10.69 9.94 -12.41
CA VAL A 92 -9.41 9.80 -11.67
C VAL A 92 -8.26 10.10 -12.62
N ILE A 93 -7.42 11.06 -12.26
CA ILE A 93 -6.19 11.41 -12.96
C ILE A 93 -5.03 10.80 -12.22
N VAL A 94 -4.20 9.99 -12.89
CA VAL A 94 -3.00 9.40 -12.32
C VAL A 94 -1.79 10.17 -12.81
N THR A 95 -0.94 10.62 -11.87
CA THR A 95 0.31 11.33 -12.19
C THR A 95 1.51 10.53 -11.71
N THR A 96 2.50 10.29 -12.55
CA THR A 96 3.66 9.46 -12.17
C THR A 96 4.98 10.02 -12.74
N ALA A 97 6.08 9.74 -12.00
CA ALA A 97 7.46 9.99 -12.44
C ALA A 97 8.06 8.80 -13.20
N VAL A 98 7.44 7.64 -13.15
CA VAL A 98 8.04 6.38 -13.61
C VAL A 98 7.34 5.89 -14.88
N PRO A 99 8.00 5.91 -16.05
CA PRO A 99 7.36 5.54 -17.33
C PRO A 99 6.78 4.13 -17.32
N VAL A 100 7.44 3.17 -16.66
CA VAL A 100 6.97 1.77 -16.58
C VAL A 100 5.69 1.62 -15.75
N VAL A 101 5.40 2.56 -14.85
CA VAL A 101 4.16 2.56 -14.06
C VAL A 101 2.95 2.96 -14.93
N VAL A 102 3.16 3.77 -15.99
CA VAL A 102 2.06 4.25 -16.85
C VAL A 102 1.21 3.12 -17.42
N PRO A 103 1.76 2.15 -18.17
CA PRO A 103 0.93 1.08 -18.75
C PRO A 103 0.28 0.19 -17.69
N VAL A 104 0.94 0.02 -16.52
CA VAL A 104 0.36 -0.76 -15.42
C VAL A 104 -0.82 -0.03 -14.78
N ALA A 105 -0.67 1.27 -14.53
CA ALA A 105 -1.75 2.10 -14.00
C ALA A 105 -2.92 2.21 -14.98
N GLU A 106 -2.62 2.35 -16.29
CA GLU A 106 -3.62 2.38 -17.36
C GLU A 106 -4.47 1.10 -17.36
N ASP A 107 -3.82 -0.07 -17.32
CA ASP A 107 -4.53 -1.35 -17.30
C ASP A 107 -5.41 -1.49 -16.05
N ILE A 108 -4.89 -1.14 -14.88
CA ILE A 108 -5.63 -1.17 -13.61
C ILE A 108 -6.87 -0.27 -13.67
N VAL A 109 -6.72 0.98 -14.11
CA VAL A 109 -7.84 1.93 -14.18
C VAL A 109 -8.85 1.47 -15.22
N LYS A 110 -8.40 1.07 -16.41
CA LYS A 110 -9.27 0.55 -17.48
C LYS A 110 -10.08 -0.66 -17.03
N GLN A 111 -9.42 -1.64 -16.34
CA GLN A 111 -10.12 -2.79 -15.79
C GLN A 111 -11.13 -2.38 -14.71
N ALA A 112 -10.79 -1.44 -13.83
CA ALA A 112 -11.67 -0.95 -12.80
C ALA A 112 -12.94 -0.31 -13.36
N TYR A 113 -12.81 0.55 -14.40
CA TYR A 113 -13.94 1.18 -15.07
C TYR A 113 -14.78 0.16 -15.86
N THR A 114 -14.14 -0.82 -16.49
CA THR A 114 -14.84 -1.91 -17.19
C THR A 114 -15.64 -2.78 -16.22
N GLN A 115 -15.06 -3.15 -15.08
CA GLN A 115 -15.75 -3.94 -14.04
C GLN A 115 -16.90 -3.17 -13.37
N ALA A 116 -16.80 -1.85 -13.29
CA ALA A 116 -17.88 -0.99 -12.81
C ALA A 116 -19.00 -0.76 -13.85
N GLY A 117 -18.86 -1.31 -15.07
CA GLY A 117 -19.83 -1.13 -16.15
C GLY A 117 -19.79 0.26 -16.83
N ARG A 118 -18.71 1.01 -16.62
CA ARG A 118 -18.53 2.38 -17.14
C ARG A 118 -17.23 2.54 -17.94
N PRO A 119 -16.98 1.67 -18.95
CA PRO A 119 -15.79 1.81 -19.80
C PRO A 119 -15.78 3.12 -20.61
N ASP A 120 -16.93 3.73 -20.78
CA ASP A 120 -17.13 5.04 -21.45
C ASP A 120 -16.44 6.20 -20.72
N LEU A 121 -16.22 6.10 -19.42
CA LEU A 121 -15.57 7.13 -18.60
C LEU A 121 -14.05 6.96 -18.49
N PHE A 122 -13.50 5.89 -19.06
CA PHE A 122 -12.06 5.70 -19.07
C PHE A 122 -11.42 6.54 -20.18
N HIS A 123 -10.44 7.37 -19.81
CA HIS A 123 -9.62 8.15 -20.73
C HIS A 123 -8.14 7.84 -20.48
N ALA A 124 -7.45 7.28 -21.48
CA ALA A 124 -6.03 6.94 -21.37
C ALA A 124 -5.15 8.18 -21.08
N GLU A 125 -5.56 9.35 -21.55
CA GLU A 125 -4.92 10.65 -21.32
C GLU A 125 -4.93 11.11 -19.85
N ASP A 126 -5.72 10.46 -19.00
CA ASP A 126 -5.73 10.71 -17.56
C ASP A 126 -4.57 10.01 -16.82
N ILE A 127 -3.90 9.08 -17.48
CA ILE A 127 -2.70 8.44 -16.93
C ILE A 127 -1.48 9.17 -17.48
N ARG A 128 -0.92 10.06 -16.66
CA ARG A 128 0.04 11.05 -17.13
C ARG A 128 1.45 10.80 -16.55
N PHE A 129 2.39 10.48 -17.44
CA PHE A 129 3.79 10.67 -17.12
C PHE A 129 4.11 12.16 -17.23
N LEU A 130 4.49 12.79 -16.13
CA LEU A 130 4.70 14.23 -16.11
C LEU A 130 6.18 14.62 -16.18
N ALA A 131 7.01 13.98 -15.36
CA ALA A 131 8.46 14.23 -15.35
C ALA A 131 9.18 13.11 -14.56
N ALA A 132 10.42 12.83 -14.91
CA ALA A 132 11.27 11.86 -14.22
C ALA A 132 11.97 12.44 -12.97
N SER A 133 12.11 13.76 -12.89
CA SER A 133 12.70 14.46 -11.73
C SER A 133 11.62 14.77 -10.70
N GLY A 134 11.90 14.51 -9.41
CA GLY A 134 10.96 14.72 -8.33
C GLY A 134 10.42 16.15 -8.23
N ASP A 135 11.27 17.15 -8.37
CA ASP A 135 10.87 18.57 -8.31
C ASP A 135 9.98 18.95 -9.48
N GLN A 136 10.35 18.54 -10.71
CA GLN A 136 9.57 18.80 -11.91
C GLN A 136 8.22 18.08 -11.88
N LEU A 137 8.21 16.85 -11.37
CA LEU A 137 6.98 16.07 -11.14
C LEU A 137 6.06 16.81 -10.17
N ALA A 138 6.58 17.28 -9.04
CA ALA A 138 5.79 17.99 -8.04
C ALA A 138 5.15 19.26 -8.62
N LEU A 139 5.94 20.07 -9.36
CA LEU A 139 5.44 21.27 -10.03
C LEU A 139 4.39 20.93 -11.09
N ALA A 140 4.64 19.92 -11.91
CA ALA A 140 3.70 19.51 -12.96
C ALA A 140 2.41 18.95 -12.36
N THR A 141 2.50 18.16 -11.29
CA THR A 141 1.32 17.64 -10.56
C THR A 141 0.53 18.79 -9.93
N ALA A 142 1.20 19.77 -9.31
CA ALA A 142 0.54 20.96 -8.76
C ALA A 142 -0.22 21.75 -9.85
N ASN A 143 0.37 21.89 -11.04
CA ASN A 143 -0.31 22.52 -12.16
C ASN A 143 -1.55 21.72 -12.59
N VAL A 144 -1.48 20.40 -12.66
CA VAL A 144 -2.64 19.54 -12.94
C VAL A 144 -3.74 19.74 -11.89
N MET A 145 -3.38 19.78 -10.60
CA MET A 145 -4.33 20.02 -9.51
C MET A 145 -5.12 21.33 -9.71
N GLN A 146 -4.42 22.39 -10.10
CA GLN A 146 -5.01 23.71 -10.30
C GLN A 146 -5.84 23.78 -11.60
N GLN A 147 -5.30 23.27 -12.70
CA GLN A 147 -5.97 23.34 -14.01
C GLN A 147 -7.23 22.48 -14.07
N GLU A 148 -7.18 21.29 -13.53
CA GLU A 148 -8.32 20.35 -13.49
C GLU A 148 -9.27 20.68 -12.32
N GLY A 149 -8.85 21.52 -11.38
CA GLY A 149 -9.67 21.90 -10.23
C GLY A 149 -10.02 20.73 -9.34
N THR A 150 -9.08 19.83 -9.08
CA THR A 150 -9.29 18.57 -8.37
C THR A 150 -9.79 18.75 -6.93
N ALA A 151 -10.62 17.82 -6.43
CA ALA A 151 -11.25 17.89 -5.10
C ALA A 151 -10.79 16.83 -4.11
N ALA A 152 -10.11 15.81 -4.56
CA ALA A 152 -9.48 14.81 -3.69
C ALA A 152 -8.11 14.40 -4.26
N HIS A 153 -7.14 14.20 -3.36
CA HIS A 153 -5.80 13.79 -3.71
C HIS A 153 -5.41 12.56 -2.90
N PHE A 154 -4.91 11.55 -3.61
CA PHE A 154 -4.47 10.28 -3.03
C PHE A 154 -2.98 10.09 -3.32
N PHE A 155 -2.15 10.17 -2.28
CA PHE A 155 -0.70 10.02 -2.35
C PHE A 155 -0.29 8.71 -1.67
N PHE A 156 -0.20 7.63 -2.42
CA PHE A 156 0.17 6.33 -1.89
C PHE A 156 1.45 5.81 -2.54
N GLY A 157 2.32 5.18 -1.76
CA GLY A 157 3.52 4.55 -2.30
C GLY A 157 4.82 4.94 -1.63
N MET A 158 5.91 4.68 -2.34
CA MET A 158 7.25 5.08 -1.93
C MET A 158 7.48 6.55 -2.28
N TYR A 159 7.90 7.33 -1.30
CA TYR A 159 8.26 8.75 -1.45
C TYR A 159 9.66 9.00 -0.92
N ASP A 160 10.36 9.91 -1.54
CA ASP A 160 11.60 10.51 -1.07
C ASP A 160 11.35 11.91 -0.48
N TYR A 161 12.07 12.93 -0.89
CA TYR A 161 11.85 14.32 -0.45
C TYR A 161 10.63 15.02 -1.09
N THR A 162 9.94 14.36 -2.02
CA THR A 162 8.87 14.99 -2.84
C THR A 162 7.52 15.10 -2.13
N SER A 163 7.31 14.43 -1.00
CA SER A 163 6.03 14.39 -0.31
C SER A 163 5.47 15.79 0.00
N LEU A 164 6.27 16.66 0.61
CA LEU A 164 5.83 18.03 0.95
C LEU A 164 5.60 18.89 -0.29
N LEU A 165 6.46 18.73 -1.31
CA LEU A 165 6.34 19.48 -2.57
C LEU A 165 5.05 19.15 -3.33
N LEU A 166 4.52 17.93 -3.16
CA LEU A 166 3.27 17.48 -3.76
C LEU A 166 2.05 17.92 -2.93
N THR A 167 2.13 17.80 -1.61
CA THR A 167 0.97 17.97 -0.75
C THR A 167 0.69 19.42 -0.36
N GLU A 168 1.69 20.28 -0.25
CA GLU A 168 1.49 21.70 0.05
C GLU A 168 0.67 22.44 -1.02
N PRO A 169 0.96 22.30 -2.33
CA PRO A 169 0.09 22.84 -3.37
C PRO A 169 -1.33 22.26 -3.33
N GLY A 170 -1.44 20.98 -3.01
CA GLY A 170 -2.73 20.31 -2.86
C GLY A 170 -3.61 20.90 -1.76
N GLN A 171 -3.04 21.28 -0.61
CA GLN A 171 -3.78 21.99 0.44
C GLN A 171 -4.39 23.31 -0.05
N ARG A 172 -3.67 24.03 -0.91
CA ARG A 172 -4.14 25.33 -1.44
C ARG A 172 -5.35 25.18 -2.37
N THR A 173 -5.60 24.00 -2.93
CA THR A 173 -6.79 23.72 -3.75
C THR A 173 -8.04 23.49 -2.92
N GLY A 174 -7.91 23.31 -1.60
CA GLY A 174 -9.00 22.92 -0.70
C GLY A 174 -9.49 21.47 -0.89
N ALA A 175 -8.72 20.65 -1.58
CA ALA A 175 -9.01 19.24 -1.78
C ALA A 175 -8.72 18.43 -0.51
N ILE A 176 -9.48 17.35 -0.29
CA ILE A 176 -9.16 16.38 0.75
C ILE A 176 -7.91 15.60 0.32
N GLN A 177 -6.94 15.50 1.19
CA GLN A 177 -5.71 14.80 0.93
C GLN A 177 -5.55 13.57 1.82
N ILE A 178 -5.36 12.41 1.21
CA ILE A 178 -5.10 11.14 1.90
C ILE A 178 -3.78 10.59 1.40
N ALA A 179 -2.86 10.35 2.34
CA ALA A 179 -1.54 9.84 2.01
C ALA A 179 -1.24 8.51 2.71
N GLY A 180 -0.38 7.69 2.09
CA GLY A 180 0.14 6.47 2.70
C GLY A 180 1.52 6.14 2.18
N THR A 181 2.50 6.00 3.08
CA THR A 181 3.87 5.66 2.71
C THR A 181 4.52 4.69 3.70
N ASP A 182 5.41 3.86 3.17
CA ASP A 182 6.29 2.97 3.92
C ASP A 182 7.59 3.66 4.37
N GLN A 183 7.84 4.89 3.88
CA GLN A 183 9.04 5.66 4.19
C GLN A 183 8.85 6.47 5.48
N TYR A 184 9.32 5.95 6.61
CA TYR A 184 9.10 6.55 7.93
C TYR A 184 9.55 8.00 8.04
N PHE A 185 10.62 8.39 7.34
CA PHE A 185 11.11 9.77 7.35
C PHE A 185 10.23 10.74 6.53
N GLN A 186 9.32 10.25 5.69
CA GLN A 186 8.33 11.06 4.97
C GLN A 186 6.98 11.17 5.70
N VAL A 187 6.70 10.26 6.63
CA VAL A 187 5.45 10.26 7.41
C VAL A 187 5.16 11.61 8.10
N PRO A 188 6.13 12.29 8.77
CA PRO A 188 5.86 13.57 9.41
C PRO A 188 5.38 14.66 8.45
N PHE A 189 5.88 14.66 7.21
CA PHE A 189 5.46 15.63 6.19
C PHE A 189 4.03 15.38 5.72
N PHE A 190 3.65 14.13 5.54
CA PHE A 190 2.26 13.77 5.22
C PHE A 190 1.29 14.07 6.38
N ILE A 191 1.70 13.81 7.63
CA ILE A 191 0.87 14.16 8.81
C ILE A 191 0.65 15.68 8.89
N ALA A 192 1.65 16.48 8.53
CA ALA A 192 1.55 17.94 8.59
C ALA A 192 0.72 18.54 7.44
N SER A 193 0.60 17.86 6.30
CA SER A 193 0.03 18.42 5.07
C SER A 193 -1.19 17.67 4.52
N CYS A 194 -1.51 16.49 5.02
CA CYS A 194 -2.67 15.71 4.58
C CYS A 194 -3.71 15.60 5.70
N ASP A 195 -4.98 15.46 5.32
CA ASP A 195 -6.07 15.28 6.26
C ASP A 195 -6.01 13.91 6.95
N TYR A 196 -5.60 12.88 6.20
CA TYR A 196 -5.48 11.51 6.71
C TYR A 196 -4.18 10.86 6.21
N THR A 197 -3.56 10.10 7.11
CA THR A 197 -2.28 9.43 6.79
C THR A 197 -2.30 7.97 7.21
N VAL A 198 -1.89 7.11 6.29
CA VAL A 198 -1.64 5.67 6.48
C VAL A 198 -0.14 5.46 6.67
N ILE A 199 0.28 4.84 7.76
CA ILE A 199 1.67 4.86 8.21
C ILE A 199 2.33 3.49 8.04
N GLY A 200 3.46 3.46 7.33
CA GLY A 200 4.37 2.32 7.29
C GLY A 200 3.71 1.04 6.77
N GLU A 201 3.74 -0.03 7.57
CA GLU A 201 3.22 -1.35 7.16
C GLU A 201 1.71 -1.37 6.86
N GLU A 202 0.93 -0.40 7.34
CA GLU A 202 -0.50 -0.29 7.03
C GLU A 202 -0.74 -0.08 5.53
N LEU A 203 0.22 0.53 4.82
CA LEU A 203 0.15 0.66 3.36
C LEU A 203 0.08 -0.69 2.66
N TYR A 204 0.87 -1.67 3.11
CA TYR A 204 0.87 -3.02 2.51
C TYR A 204 -0.42 -3.79 2.75
N ALA A 205 -1.09 -3.49 3.88
CA ALA A 205 -2.39 -4.03 4.19
C ALA A 205 -3.53 -3.32 3.44
N ALA A 206 -3.29 -2.13 2.89
CA ALA A 206 -4.32 -1.26 2.33
C ALA A 206 -5.15 -1.94 1.24
N SER A 207 -4.50 -2.58 0.26
CA SER A 207 -5.21 -3.28 -0.82
C SER A 207 -6.11 -4.40 -0.27
N ALA A 208 -5.60 -5.25 0.62
CA ALA A 208 -6.37 -6.32 1.25
C ALA A 208 -7.53 -5.79 2.09
N TYR A 209 -7.30 -4.68 2.82
CA TYR A 209 -8.31 -4.03 3.64
C TYR A 209 -9.47 -3.47 2.81
N LEU A 210 -9.16 -2.78 1.71
CA LEU A 210 -10.13 -2.11 0.86
C LEU A 210 -10.92 -3.09 -0.01
N THR A 211 -10.23 -4.09 -0.62
CA THR A 211 -10.86 -5.06 -1.51
C THR A 211 -11.59 -6.17 -0.75
N ARG A 212 -11.18 -6.45 0.49
CA ARG A 212 -11.65 -7.57 1.32
C ARG A 212 -11.54 -8.93 0.62
N GLU A 213 -10.59 -9.05 -0.29
CA GLU A 213 -10.38 -10.31 -1.01
C GLU A 213 -9.86 -11.40 -0.04
N PRO A 214 -10.52 -12.56 0.05
CA PRO A 214 -10.18 -13.59 1.04
C PRO A 214 -8.73 -14.07 0.97
N THR A 215 -8.16 -14.13 -0.25
CA THR A 215 -6.77 -14.56 -0.44
C THR A 215 -5.78 -13.56 0.16
N MET A 216 -5.98 -12.27 -0.11
CA MET A 216 -5.14 -11.19 0.42
C MET A 216 -5.28 -11.09 1.94
N LEU A 217 -6.52 -11.14 2.45
CA LEU A 217 -6.80 -11.14 3.88
C LEU A 217 -6.14 -12.31 4.59
N GLY A 218 -6.26 -13.51 4.03
CA GLY A 218 -5.64 -14.72 4.57
C GLY A 218 -4.12 -14.65 4.61
N SER A 219 -3.50 -14.10 3.56
CA SER A 219 -2.06 -13.88 3.50
C SER A 219 -1.59 -12.91 4.60
N LEU A 220 -2.28 -11.79 4.77
CA LEU A 220 -1.97 -10.78 5.79
C LEU A 220 -2.04 -11.37 7.21
N VAL A 221 -3.15 -12.04 7.52
CA VAL A 221 -3.33 -12.73 8.82
C VAL A 221 -2.26 -13.81 9.01
N GLY A 222 -1.89 -14.53 7.94
CA GLY A 222 -0.82 -15.53 7.97
C GLY A 222 0.55 -14.93 8.33
N GLN A 223 0.86 -13.75 7.79
CA GLN A 223 2.09 -13.00 8.12
C GLN A 223 2.10 -12.55 9.58
N ASP A 224 0.97 -12.09 10.13
CA ASP A 224 0.89 -11.69 11.52
C ASP A 224 1.14 -12.89 12.47
N TYR A 225 0.59 -14.05 12.15
CA TYR A 225 0.90 -15.27 12.91
C TYR A 225 2.38 -15.66 12.79
N ALA A 226 2.98 -15.51 11.59
CA ALA A 226 4.41 -15.75 11.41
C ALA A 226 5.27 -14.81 12.25
N LYS A 227 4.92 -13.50 12.29
CA LYS A 227 5.58 -12.52 13.17
C LYS A 227 5.47 -12.92 14.66
N MET A 228 4.29 -13.37 15.09
CA MET A 228 4.12 -13.85 16.49
C MET A 228 4.98 -15.07 16.80
N VAL A 229 5.09 -16.02 15.87
CA VAL A 229 5.99 -17.19 16.05
C VAL A 229 7.44 -16.74 16.16
N VAL A 230 7.90 -15.84 15.29
CA VAL A 230 9.27 -15.30 15.35
C VAL A 230 9.52 -14.60 16.69
N LEU A 231 8.58 -13.74 17.12
CA LEU A 231 8.69 -13.05 18.42
C LEU A 231 8.77 -14.05 19.59
N ALA A 232 7.92 -15.08 19.59
CA ALA A 232 7.96 -16.12 20.62
C ALA A 232 9.30 -16.86 20.62
N VAL A 233 9.85 -17.19 19.46
CA VAL A 233 11.19 -17.84 19.34
C VAL A 233 12.28 -16.91 19.89
N ILE A 234 12.25 -15.62 19.59
CA ILE A 234 13.23 -14.65 20.11
C ILE A 234 13.12 -14.55 21.63
N LEU A 235 11.91 -14.40 22.18
CA LEU A 235 11.70 -14.28 23.62
C LEU A 235 12.11 -15.55 24.38
N LEU A 236 11.71 -16.73 23.88
CA LEU A 236 12.10 -18.01 24.48
C LEU A 236 13.62 -18.24 24.38
N GLY A 237 14.22 -17.86 23.25
CA GLY A 237 15.66 -17.90 23.06
C GLY A 237 16.40 -17.01 24.06
N ALA A 238 16.00 -15.75 24.20
CA ALA A 238 16.58 -14.82 25.16
C ALA A 238 16.42 -15.31 26.60
N LEU A 239 15.22 -15.78 26.97
CA LEU A 239 14.94 -16.30 28.29
C LEU A 239 15.78 -17.56 28.58
N SER A 240 15.89 -18.48 27.63
CA SER A 240 16.66 -19.71 27.79
C SER A 240 18.14 -19.44 27.96
N VAL A 241 18.72 -18.49 27.24
CA VAL A 241 20.13 -18.07 27.42
C VAL A 241 20.34 -17.43 28.79
N THR A 242 19.41 -16.59 29.24
CA THR A 242 19.49 -15.89 30.53
C THR A 242 19.42 -16.87 31.72
N LEU A 243 18.56 -17.90 31.63
CA LEU A 243 18.33 -18.85 32.74
C LEU A 243 19.28 -20.04 32.72
N LEU A 244 19.63 -20.56 31.55
CA LEU A 244 20.37 -21.82 31.40
C LEU A 244 21.81 -21.62 30.85
N GLY A 245 22.19 -20.39 30.54
CA GLY A 245 23.47 -20.06 29.93
C GLY A 245 23.60 -20.45 28.48
N SER A 246 24.78 -20.21 27.88
CA SER A 246 25.05 -20.39 26.45
C SER A 246 25.10 -21.86 25.98
N GLN A 247 25.17 -22.82 26.87
CA GLN A 247 25.22 -24.25 26.55
C GLN A 247 23.85 -24.94 26.52
N ASN A 248 22.75 -24.18 26.52
CA ASN A 248 21.43 -24.78 26.51
C ASN A 248 21.06 -25.41 25.13
N PRO A 249 20.18 -26.44 25.13
CA PRO A 249 19.81 -27.16 23.90
C PRO A 249 19.18 -26.28 22.83
N PHE A 250 18.54 -25.18 23.24
CA PHE A 250 17.89 -24.26 22.32
C PHE A 250 18.92 -23.48 21.46
N VAL A 251 20.01 -23.03 22.07
CA VAL A 251 21.13 -22.35 21.39
C VAL A 251 21.87 -23.31 20.45
N GLN A 252 22.06 -24.55 20.88
CA GLN A 252 22.65 -25.59 20.03
C GLN A 252 21.77 -25.94 18.84
N LEU A 253 20.45 -26.02 19.05
CA LEU A 253 19.48 -26.26 17.99
C LEU A 253 19.48 -25.13 16.93
N MET A 254 19.67 -23.88 17.37
CA MET A 254 19.72 -22.71 16.48
C MET A 254 21.07 -22.56 15.75
N GLY A 255 22.07 -23.34 16.09
CA GLY A 255 23.39 -23.36 15.43
C GLY A 255 24.20 -22.07 15.58
N VAL A 256 23.95 -21.29 16.66
CA VAL A 256 24.59 -19.98 16.89
C VAL A 256 26.07 -20.12 17.28
N TYR A 257 26.50 -21.31 17.75
CA TYR A 257 27.90 -21.65 18.08
C TYR A 257 28.32 -22.90 17.27
N ARG A 258 28.64 -22.75 16.03
CA ARG A 258 29.47 -23.67 15.24
C ARG A 258 30.67 -22.95 14.68
#